data_3eaa4f38baf964966fa52acd86840047
#
_entry.id   3eaa4f38baf964966fa52acd86840047
#
_cell.length_a   1.000
_cell.length_b   1.000
_cell.length_c   1.000
_cell.angle_alpha   90.00
_cell.angle_beta   90.00
_cell.angle_gamma   90.00
#
_symmetry.space_group_name_H-M   'P 1'
#
loop_
_entity.id
_entity.type
_entity.pdbx_description
1 polymer ?
#
loop_
_entity_poly.entity_id
_entity_poly.type
_entity_poly.pdbx_seq_one_letter_code
_entity_poly.pdbx_strand_id
1 'polypeptide(L)'
;MKRILCVLIAVLCLCTCWAGNGKKTIVWEQPIAESNQLFYDPFQSQLNIYRVEFADDETRVFMHITFPPHYWIKFVKETYLLADGKKYLVKNCDGLKLDEEHYMPSSGKEDVVFHFAPLPKKTRKFDFLEGDGKKNFKILGIENIDTRIKQLFSSLWRNDATGDWEIGFYEDFAIYDCRYWQYKQKNQKGDKYSFILTDGKSDLAVNIDKPQHGKRTMSINGKKAEYSLITTSTLPDYPQKDETTSLKDTHNKPDTAIVVGWLRNMPKEFWDRGQEYSVQYYDLFSTFKEVSNCSKLDSLGRFEIKVPLINSTEVFMDWKHTYINTVLEPGETYYLLYDFKSGHAIFMGKNCRLQNELLAHPIPMINADYAGKYENKVPAQEMMQILESRYKEAEGNLRKQIEKSAAISKCYQEYAAQYLLCTYASDILQGAYSVKDNVFPQEYVSQVEKIWKEIPQPYTQFRDYNMLTKDLIDQEARLKYSTPMGKTYGFLFTNYYPELLRKHKAQDRKSVV
;
A
#
# COMPACT_ATOMS: atom_id res chain seq x y z
N MET A 1 -39.15 -14.91 -55.89
CA MET A 1 -38.16 -14.42 -56.85
C MET A 1 -37.97 -12.91 -56.66
N LYS A 2 -36.96 -12.48 -55.96
CA LYS A 2 -36.34 -11.14 -56.11
C LYS A 2 -35.06 -11.19 -55.23
N ARG A 3 -33.94 -11.22 -55.90
CA ARG A 3 -32.60 -11.14 -55.34
C ARG A 3 -32.40 -9.76 -54.75
N ILE A 4 -32.03 -9.64 -53.46
CA ILE A 4 -31.54 -8.41 -52.86
C ILE A 4 -30.00 -8.52 -52.83
N LEU A 5 -29.39 -7.71 -53.64
CA LEU A 5 -27.97 -7.50 -53.79
C LEU A 5 -27.48 -6.66 -52.60
N CYS A 6 -26.74 -7.26 -51.65
CA CYS A 6 -26.01 -6.49 -50.65
C CYS A 6 -24.78 -5.85 -51.26
N VAL A 7 -24.82 -4.54 -51.44
CA VAL A 7 -23.64 -3.74 -51.83
C VAL A 7 -22.82 -3.50 -50.59
N LEU A 8 -21.67 -4.17 -50.49
CA LEU A 8 -20.59 -3.81 -49.57
C LEU A 8 -19.93 -2.53 -50.05
N ILE A 9 -20.23 -1.43 -49.40
CA ILE A 9 -19.46 -0.19 -49.58
C ILE A 9 -18.18 -0.36 -48.73
N ALA A 10 -17.11 -0.76 -49.40
CA ALA A 10 -15.76 -0.62 -48.88
C ALA A 10 -15.39 0.87 -48.93
N VAL A 11 -15.50 1.54 -47.78
CA VAL A 11 -14.90 2.87 -47.61
C VAL A 11 -13.39 2.66 -47.52
N LEU A 12 -12.74 2.79 -48.67
CA LEU A 12 -11.30 3.05 -48.74
C LEU A 12 -11.06 4.44 -48.15
N CYS A 13 -10.74 4.49 -46.84
CA CYS A 13 -10.04 5.65 -46.32
C CYS A 13 -8.67 5.69 -46.99
N LEU A 14 -8.57 6.49 -48.03
CA LEU A 14 -7.31 7.03 -48.53
C LEU A 14 -6.70 7.87 -47.39
N CYS A 15 -6.00 7.21 -46.47
CA CYS A 15 -5.01 7.88 -45.66
C CYS A 15 -3.94 8.38 -46.62
N THR A 16 -4.11 9.62 -47.09
CA THR A 16 -2.99 10.40 -47.63
C THR A 16 -1.95 10.42 -46.50
N CYS A 17 -0.96 9.53 -46.58
CA CYS A 17 0.29 9.69 -45.88
C CYS A 17 0.89 11.03 -46.34
N TRP A 18 0.54 12.08 -45.66
CA TRP A 18 1.43 13.23 -45.60
C TRP A 18 2.68 12.67 -44.89
N ALA A 19 3.71 12.37 -45.68
CA ALA A 19 5.09 12.26 -45.20
C ALA A 19 5.56 13.68 -44.82
N GLY A 20 4.90 14.27 -43.83
CA GLY A 20 5.52 15.28 -42.99
C GLY A 20 6.65 14.58 -42.28
N ASN A 21 7.84 15.15 -42.25
CA ASN A 21 8.93 14.78 -41.32
C ASN A 21 8.36 14.75 -39.91
N GLY A 22 7.70 13.68 -39.56
CA GLY A 22 7.08 13.46 -38.25
C GLY A 22 8.21 13.44 -37.24
N LYS A 23 8.36 14.55 -36.56
CA LYS A 23 9.30 14.72 -35.45
C LYS A 23 9.05 13.60 -34.44
N LYS A 24 9.94 12.61 -34.43
CA LYS A 24 9.77 11.38 -33.62
C LYS A 24 9.79 11.74 -32.16
N THR A 25 8.66 11.65 -31.47
CA THR A 25 8.56 11.73 -30.01
C THR A 25 9.23 10.50 -29.42
N ILE A 26 10.12 10.69 -28.44
CA ILE A 26 10.71 9.61 -27.66
C ILE A 26 9.83 9.47 -26.41
N VAL A 27 9.45 8.23 -26.08
CA VAL A 27 8.61 7.92 -24.93
C VAL A 27 9.36 6.99 -24.00
N TRP A 28 9.37 7.34 -22.73
CA TRP A 28 9.78 6.45 -21.65
C TRP A 28 8.53 5.98 -20.93
N GLU A 29 8.22 4.71 -21.02
CA GLU A 29 7.17 4.08 -20.24
C GLU A 29 7.77 3.58 -18.92
N GLN A 30 7.05 3.80 -17.83
CA GLN A 30 7.46 3.39 -16.47
C GLN A 30 8.92 3.75 -16.16
N PRO A 31 9.32 5.03 -16.28
CA PRO A 31 10.66 5.45 -15.92
C PRO A 31 10.88 5.19 -14.43
N ILE A 32 12.13 5.00 -14.04
CA ILE A 32 12.49 4.81 -12.63
C ILE A 32 13.21 6.03 -12.10
N ALA A 33 13.09 6.26 -10.80
CA ALA A 33 13.81 7.30 -10.08
C ALA A 33 14.77 6.69 -9.06
N GLU A 34 15.92 7.33 -8.84
CA GLU A 34 16.84 6.93 -7.77
C GLU A 34 16.34 7.35 -6.40
N SER A 35 15.64 8.47 -6.31
CA SER A 35 15.12 9.01 -5.05
C SER A 35 13.81 9.74 -5.29
N ASN A 36 12.83 9.46 -4.42
CA ASN A 36 11.62 10.23 -4.26
C ASN A 36 11.56 10.72 -2.80
N GLN A 37 11.65 12.03 -2.60
CA GLN A 37 11.81 12.61 -1.25
C GLN A 37 10.48 12.89 -0.55
N LEU A 38 9.55 11.93 -0.61
CA LEU A 38 8.29 11.96 0.14
C LEU A 38 8.29 11.06 1.39
N PHE A 39 9.42 10.46 1.72
CA PHE A 39 9.52 9.47 2.80
C PHE A 39 9.33 10.02 4.22
N TYR A 40 9.19 11.31 4.39
CA TYR A 40 8.82 11.93 5.68
C TYR A 40 7.32 12.00 5.92
N ASP A 41 6.52 11.65 4.92
CA ASP A 41 5.09 11.80 4.96
C ASP A 41 4.44 10.64 5.74
N PRO A 42 3.82 10.92 6.90
CA PRO A 42 3.10 9.92 7.68
C PRO A 42 1.85 9.39 6.97
N PHE A 43 1.39 10.06 5.91
CA PHE A 43 0.19 9.68 5.16
C PHE A 43 0.48 8.78 3.95
N GLN A 44 1.71 8.31 3.80
CA GLN A 44 2.14 7.48 2.66
C GLN A 44 1.84 8.11 1.29
N SER A 45 1.96 9.43 1.20
CA SER A 45 1.77 10.15 -0.06
C SER A 45 2.77 9.70 -1.12
N GLN A 46 2.32 9.64 -2.36
CA GLN A 46 3.13 9.16 -3.46
C GLN A 46 3.04 10.12 -4.66
N LEU A 47 4.18 10.41 -5.24
CA LEU A 47 4.31 11.03 -6.57
C LEU A 47 4.98 10.01 -7.50
N ASN A 48 4.22 9.42 -8.40
CA ASN A 48 4.73 8.39 -9.29
C ASN A 48 4.72 8.86 -10.73
N ILE A 49 5.90 9.11 -11.31
CA ILE A 49 6.05 9.41 -12.73
C ILE A 49 5.97 8.08 -13.49
N TYR A 50 4.88 7.89 -14.25
CA TYR A 50 4.65 6.65 -14.99
C TYR A 50 4.98 6.75 -16.48
N ARG A 51 5.11 7.98 -17.02
CA ARG A 51 5.45 8.19 -18.42
C ARG A 51 6.14 9.52 -18.63
N VAL A 52 7.09 9.59 -19.56
CA VAL A 52 7.74 10.82 -20.01
C VAL A 52 7.79 10.84 -21.53
N GLU A 53 7.41 11.96 -22.13
CA GLU A 53 7.44 12.16 -23.57
C GLU A 53 8.35 13.33 -23.94
N PHE A 54 9.30 13.09 -24.81
CA PHE A 54 10.24 14.09 -25.34
C PHE A 54 9.80 14.47 -26.74
N ALA A 55 9.07 15.57 -26.88
CA ALA A 55 8.74 16.19 -28.15
C ALA A 55 9.77 17.30 -28.50
N ASP A 56 9.65 17.91 -29.68
CA ASP A 56 10.58 18.97 -30.10
C ASP A 56 10.28 20.32 -29.43
N ASP A 57 9.04 20.55 -29.06
CA ASP A 57 8.50 21.80 -28.52
C ASP A 57 8.24 21.75 -27.02
N GLU A 58 8.15 20.54 -26.44
CA GLU A 58 7.93 20.33 -25.00
C GLU A 58 8.40 18.97 -24.52
N THR A 59 8.55 18.84 -23.20
CA THR A 59 8.64 17.56 -22.52
C THR A 59 7.42 17.41 -21.61
N ARG A 60 6.69 16.31 -21.74
CA ARG A 60 5.53 15.98 -20.90
C ARG A 60 5.91 14.94 -19.85
N VAL A 61 5.55 15.21 -18.60
CA VAL A 61 5.75 14.30 -17.48
C VAL A 61 4.39 13.92 -16.91
N PHE A 62 4.03 12.66 -17.02
CA PHE A 62 2.77 12.10 -16.56
C PHE A 62 2.98 11.52 -15.15
N MET A 63 2.15 11.94 -14.21
CA MET A 63 2.32 11.62 -12.80
C MET A 63 1.01 11.18 -12.15
N HIS A 64 1.04 10.05 -11.43
CA HIS A 64 0.01 9.67 -10.47
C HIS A 64 0.34 10.30 -9.12
N ILE A 65 -0.61 10.98 -8.53
CA ILE A 65 -0.51 11.55 -7.19
C ILE A 65 -1.43 10.76 -6.26
N THR A 66 -0.92 10.31 -5.14
CA THR A 66 -1.71 9.78 -4.02
C THR A 66 -1.48 10.66 -2.81
N PHE A 67 -2.56 11.20 -2.23
CA PHE A 67 -2.52 12.07 -1.05
C PHE A 67 -3.85 11.93 -0.29
N PRO A 68 -3.91 12.24 1.01
CA PRO A 68 -5.16 12.11 1.77
C PRO A 68 -6.35 12.81 1.12
N PRO A 69 -7.52 12.15 1.06
CA PRO A 69 -8.73 12.76 0.52
C PRO A 69 -9.05 14.09 1.20
N HIS A 70 -9.52 15.05 0.41
CA HIS A 70 -9.94 16.38 0.87
C HIS A 70 -8.84 17.28 1.47
N TYR A 71 -7.60 16.80 1.58
CA TYR A 71 -6.43 17.65 1.85
C TYR A 71 -5.95 18.30 0.56
N TRP A 72 -5.23 19.42 0.69
CA TRP A 72 -4.71 20.15 -0.46
C TRP A 72 -3.24 19.86 -0.72
N ILE A 73 -2.89 19.88 -2.00
CA ILE A 73 -1.52 19.89 -2.50
C ILE A 73 -1.32 21.14 -3.34
N LYS A 74 -0.07 21.53 -3.55
CA LYS A 74 0.27 22.66 -4.41
C LYS A 74 1.60 22.41 -5.11
N PHE A 75 1.65 22.70 -6.40
CA PHE A 75 2.88 22.79 -7.16
C PHE A 75 3.10 24.23 -7.62
N VAL A 76 4.34 24.71 -7.50
CA VAL A 76 4.68 26.10 -7.80
C VAL A 76 5.13 26.27 -9.26
N LYS A 77 5.02 27.48 -9.79
CA LYS A 77 5.47 27.84 -11.16
C LYS A 77 6.99 27.74 -11.33
N GLU A 78 7.74 27.74 -10.25
CA GLU A 78 9.18 27.53 -10.23
C GLU A 78 9.58 26.05 -10.39
N THR A 79 8.61 25.14 -10.56
CA THR A 79 8.86 23.71 -10.85
C THR A 79 9.65 23.56 -12.15
N TYR A 80 10.68 22.72 -12.15
CA TYR A 80 11.53 22.48 -13.30
C TYR A 80 12.08 21.06 -13.38
N LEU A 81 12.48 20.67 -14.59
CA LEU A 81 13.34 19.52 -14.81
C LEU A 81 14.80 20.00 -14.82
N LEU A 82 15.69 19.23 -14.17
CA LEU A 82 17.13 19.49 -14.18
C LEU A 82 17.82 18.37 -14.97
N ALA A 83 18.46 18.72 -16.07
CA ALA A 83 19.22 17.78 -16.90
C ALA A 83 20.52 18.45 -17.35
N ASP A 84 21.66 17.75 -17.24
CA ASP A 84 22.99 18.27 -17.62
C ASP A 84 23.28 19.66 -17.05
N GLY A 85 22.85 19.93 -15.81
CA GLY A 85 23.03 21.22 -15.12
C GLY A 85 22.13 22.36 -15.63
N LYS A 86 21.18 22.10 -16.53
CA LYS A 86 20.24 23.10 -17.06
C LYS A 86 18.84 22.89 -16.50
N LYS A 87 18.16 23.99 -16.17
CA LYS A 87 16.77 24.02 -15.74
C LYS A 87 15.85 24.16 -16.95
N TYR A 88 14.79 23.32 -16.98
CA TYR A 88 13.73 23.35 -17.98
C TYR A 88 12.42 23.59 -17.22
N LEU A 89 11.95 24.84 -17.27
CA LEU A 89 10.81 25.29 -16.47
C LEU A 89 9.50 24.66 -16.92
N VAL A 90 8.61 24.46 -15.96
CA VAL A 90 7.22 24.09 -16.22
C VAL A 90 6.52 25.24 -16.97
N LYS A 91 5.68 24.88 -17.92
CA LYS A 91 4.83 25.82 -18.66
C LYS A 91 3.41 25.84 -18.09
N ASN A 92 2.85 24.67 -17.89
CA ASN A 92 1.53 24.43 -17.31
C ASN A 92 1.41 23.01 -16.77
N CYS A 93 0.29 22.71 -16.15
CA CYS A 93 -0.06 21.38 -15.69
C CYS A 93 -1.55 21.11 -16.02
N ASP A 94 -1.82 19.95 -16.64
CA ASP A 94 -3.18 19.45 -16.79
C ASP A 94 -3.58 18.69 -15.53
N GLY A 95 -4.78 18.92 -15.02
CA GLY A 95 -5.31 18.30 -13.81
C GLY A 95 -5.22 19.18 -12.57
N LEU A 96 -4.28 20.14 -12.50
CA LEU A 96 -4.18 21.12 -11.40
C LEU A 96 -3.66 22.47 -11.91
N LYS A 97 -3.85 23.52 -11.11
CA LYS A 97 -3.29 24.84 -11.38
C LYS A 97 -2.05 25.08 -10.54
N LEU A 98 -1.00 25.61 -11.19
CA LEU A 98 0.24 25.98 -10.49
C LEU A 98 0.00 27.18 -9.58
N ASP A 99 0.66 27.22 -8.41
CA ASP A 99 0.55 28.21 -7.34
C ASP A 99 -0.79 28.25 -6.60
N GLU A 100 -1.77 27.42 -6.98
CA GLU A 100 -3.06 27.31 -6.29
C GLU A 100 -3.13 26.04 -5.45
N GLU A 101 -3.88 26.08 -4.35
CA GLU A 101 -4.21 24.88 -3.57
C GLU A 101 -5.18 24.00 -4.37
N HIS A 102 -4.79 22.77 -4.61
CA HIS A 102 -5.63 21.76 -5.26
C HIS A 102 -6.08 20.75 -4.20
N TYR A 103 -7.39 20.70 -3.95
CA TYR A 103 -7.98 19.78 -2.98
C TYR A 103 -8.17 18.41 -3.61
N MET A 104 -7.59 17.39 -2.99
CA MET A 104 -7.67 16.02 -3.49
C MET A 104 -9.11 15.52 -3.50
N PRO A 105 -9.49 14.75 -4.53
CA PRO A 105 -10.81 14.11 -4.57
C PRO A 105 -10.94 13.07 -3.44
N SER A 106 -12.18 12.62 -3.22
CA SER A 106 -12.49 11.58 -2.22
C SER A 106 -11.70 10.27 -2.40
N SER A 107 -11.22 10.00 -3.62
CA SER A 107 -10.35 8.85 -3.89
C SER A 107 -8.94 9.01 -3.32
N GLY A 108 -8.52 10.23 -2.98
CA GLY A 108 -7.14 10.53 -2.64
C GLY A 108 -6.15 10.32 -3.78
N LYS A 109 -6.63 10.17 -5.03
CA LYS A 109 -5.79 9.88 -6.21
C LYS A 109 -6.12 10.86 -7.34
N GLU A 110 -5.08 11.40 -7.96
CA GLU A 110 -5.18 12.33 -9.08
C GLU A 110 -4.13 12.01 -10.14
N ASP A 111 -4.49 12.16 -11.41
CA ASP A 111 -3.59 12.02 -12.54
C ASP A 111 -3.34 13.40 -13.15
N VAL A 112 -2.07 13.76 -13.27
CA VAL A 112 -1.67 15.07 -13.80
C VAL A 112 -0.64 14.94 -14.90
N VAL A 113 -0.58 15.95 -15.80
CA VAL A 113 0.43 16.03 -16.84
C VAL A 113 1.14 17.38 -16.74
N PHE A 114 2.41 17.36 -16.38
CA PHE A 114 3.24 18.56 -16.39
C PHE A 114 3.86 18.78 -17.77
N HIS A 115 3.74 19.98 -18.27
CA HIS A 115 4.33 20.43 -19.53
C HIS A 115 5.54 21.31 -19.26
N PHE A 116 6.70 20.89 -19.71
CA PHE A 116 7.97 21.58 -19.52
C PHE A 116 8.55 22.12 -20.84
N ALA A 117 9.51 23.03 -20.74
CA ALA A 117 10.40 23.33 -21.83
C ALA A 117 11.08 22.04 -22.35
N PRO A 118 11.34 21.92 -23.69
CA PRO A 118 11.78 20.66 -24.26
C PRO A 118 13.17 20.24 -23.77
N LEU A 119 13.26 19.06 -23.19
CA LEU A 119 14.53 18.38 -22.90
C LEU A 119 15.16 17.87 -24.21
N PRO A 120 16.49 17.86 -24.32
CA PRO A 120 17.17 17.19 -25.43
C PRO A 120 16.77 15.72 -25.55
N LYS A 121 16.42 15.24 -26.72
CA LYS A 121 16.05 13.82 -26.97
C LYS A 121 17.14 12.82 -26.60
N LYS A 122 18.38 13.24 -26.47
CA LYS A 122 19.51 12.41 -26.01
C LYS A 122 19.63 12.33 -24.49
N THR A 123 18.78 13.05 -23.73
CA THR A 123 18.78 13.01 -22.25
C THR A 123 18.64 11.57 -21.77
N ARG A 124 19.52 11.15 -20.89
CA ARG A 124 19.49 9.79 -20.31
C ARG A 124 18.94 9.78 -18.90
N LYS A 125 19.05 10.93 -18.19
CA LYS A 125 18.69 11.07 -16.81
C LYS A 125 18.37 12.54 -16.51
N PHE A 126 17.37 12.78 -15.65
CA PHE A 126 17.02 14.12 -15.21
C PHE A 126 16.36 14.06 -13.82
N ASP A 127 16.23 15.20 -13.16
CA ASP A 127 15.52 15.35 -11.90
C ASP A 127 14.24 16.17 -12.12
N PHE A 128 13.21 15.91 -11.34
CA PHE A 128 12.01 16.74 -11.20
C PHE A 128 12.08 17.45 -9.87
N LEU A 129 12.04 18.79 -9.88
CA LEU A 129 12.17 19.63 -8.68
C LEU A 129 11.04 20.66 -8.63
N GLU A 130 10.31 20.69 -7.53
CA GLU A 130 9.32 21.72 -7.24
C GLU A 130 10.02 22.98 -6.69
N GLY A 131 10.84 23.66 -7.53
CA GLY A 131 11.62 24.82 -7.12
C GLY A 131 12.84 24.48 -6.23
N ASP A 132 13.49 25.51 -5.68
CA ASP A 132 14.75 25.38 -4.94
C ASP A 132 14.58 25.25 -3.40
N GLY A 133 13.36 25.18 -2.92
CA GLY A 133 13.02 25.08 -1.49
C GLY A 133 13.45 23.75 -0.84
N LYS A 134 13.87 23.78 0.42
CA LYS A 134 14.28 22.57 1.16
C LYS A 134 13.13 21.59 1.41
N LYS A 135 11.90 22.09 1.51
CA LYS A 135 10.69 21.30 1.79
C LYS A 135 9.90 20.95 0.54
N ASN A 136 10.36 21.32 -0.65
CA ASN A 136 9.67 21.09 -1.91
C ASN A 136 9.84 19.64 -2.36
N PHE A 137 8.91 19.17 -3.17
CA PHE A 137 8.96 17.83 -3.76
C PHE A 137 10.16 17.66 -4.69
N LYS A 138 10.83 16.53 -4.58
CA LYS A 138 12.00 16.21 -5.40
C LYS A 138 11.95 14.74 -5.80
N ILE A 139 12.00 14.49 -7.10
CA ILE A 139 12.17 13.16 -7.66
C ILE A 139 13.48 13.19 -8.44
N LEU A 140 14.47 12.46 -7.95
CA LEU A 140 15.84 12.56 -8.44
C LEU A 140 16.23 11.33 -9.25
N GLY A 141 17.04 11.54 -10.28
CA GLY A 141 17.63 10.48 -11.06
C GLY A 141 16.63 9.71 -11.91
N ILE A 142 15.67 10.41 -12.54
CA ILE A 142 14.68 9.79 -13.42
C ILE A 142 15.36 9.31 -14.69
N GLU A 143 15.26 8.02 -15.00
CA GLU A 143 15.88 7.38 -16.17
C GLU A 143 14.96 6.35 -16.84
N ASN A 144 15.27 5.99 -18.08
CA ASN A 144 14.53 4.97 -18.82
C ASN A 144 14.81 3.58 -18.25
N ILE A 145 13.76 2.78 -18.07
CA ILE A 145 13.82 1.40 -17.61
C ILE A 145 14.74 0.53 -18.47
N ASP A 146 14.77 0.71 -19.80
CA ASP A 146 15.63 -0.05 -20.70
C ASP A 146 17.11 0.16 -20.46
N THR A 147 17.49 1.30 -19.87
CA THR A 147 18.86 1.56 -19.40
C THR A 147 19.11 0.82 -18.09
N ARG A 148 18.16 0.88 -17.18
CA ARG A 148 18.27 0.31 -15.83
C ARG A 148 18.31 -1.22 -15.84
N ILE A 149 17.53 -1.87 -16.71
CA ILE A 149 17.45 -3.33 -16.76
C ILE A 149 18.78 -4.03 -17.10
N LYS A 150 19.72 -3.29 -17.71
CA LYS A 150 21.07 -3.80 -17.97
C LYS A 150 21.91 -3.93 -16.70
N GLN A 151 21.60 -3.15 -15.67
CA GLN A 151 22.26 -3.21 -14.37
C GLN A 151 21.57 -4.27 -13.52
N LEU A 152 22.28 -5.33 -13.14
CA LEU A 152 21.71 -6.38 -12.31
C LEU A 152 21.69 -6.01 -10.82
N PHE A 153 22.77 -5.39 -10.34
CA PHE A 153 22.87 -5.08 -8.92
C PHE A 153 22.00 -3.88 -8.50
N SER A 154 21.60 -3.88 -7.26
CA SER A 154 20.59 -2.98 -6.68
C SER A 154 19.24 -3.09 -7.40
N SER A 155 18.81 -4.29 -7.73
CA SER A 155 17.56 -4.56 -8.44
C SER A 155 16.74 -5.66 -7.79
N LEU A 156 15.41 -5.55 -7.94
CA LEU A 156 14.41 -6.51 -7.48
C LEU A 156 13.72 -7.12 -8.70
N TRP A 157 13.45 -8.40 -8.65
CA TRP A 157 12.89 -9.14 -9.78
C TRP A 157 11.66 -9.93 -9.35
N ARG A 158 10.56 -9.72 -10.07
CA ARG A 158 9.35 -10.51 -9.91
C ARG A 158 9.37 -11.69 -10.88
N ASN A 159 8.84 -12.80 -10.45
CA ASN A 159 8.54 -13.91 -11.34
C ASN A 159 7.29 -13.57 -12.15
N ASP A 160 7.37 -13.60 -13.49
CA ASP A 160 6.25 -13.20 -14.36
C ASP A 160 5.08 -14.19 -14.33
N ALA A 161 5.31 -15.43 -13.90
CA ALA A 161 4.24 -16.42 -13.77
C ALA A 161 3.37 -16.21 -12.53
N THR A 162 3.97 -15.76 -11.41
CA THR A 162 3.25 -15.55 -10.13
C THR A 162 2.96 -14.09 -9.84
N GLY A 163 3.82 -13.18 -10.33
CA GLY A 163 3.77 -11.76 -10.00
C GLY A 163 4.51 -11.40 -8.71
N ASP A 164 5.01 -12.39 -7.97
CA ASP A 164 5.68 -12.16 -6.70
C ASP A 164 7.10 -11.65 -6.88
N TRP A 165 7.54 -10.80 -5.97
CA TRP A 165 8.96 -10.53 -5.80
C TRP A 165 9.66 -11.80 -5.31
N GLU A 166 10.50 -12.38 -6.16
CA GLU A 166 11.15 -13.66 -5.86
C GLU A 166 12.62 -13.48 -5.47
N ILE A 167 13.35 -12.55 -6.12
CA ILE A 167 14.78 -12.37 -5.86
C ILE A 167 15.19 -10.90 -5.98
N GLY A 168 16.19 -10.50 -5.20
CA GLY A 168 16.86 -9.20 -5.29
C GLY A 168 18.38 -9.37 -5.31
N PHE A 169 19.09 -8.59 -6.14
CA PHE A 169 20.53 -8.63 -6.24
C PHE A 169 21.16 -7.33 -5.79
N TYR A 170 22.11 -7.42 -4.89
CA TYR A 170 22.93 -6.30 -4.38
C TYR A 170 24.41 -6.65 -4.55
N GLU A 171 25.31 -5.68 -4.34
CA GLU A 171 26.74 -5.90 -4.58
C GLU A 171 27.32 -7.04 -3.73
N ASP A 172 26.94 -7.10 -2.44
CA ASP A 172 27.54 -8.03 -1.49
C ASP A 172 26.65 -9.24 -1.16
N PHE A 173 25.35 -9.18 -1.45
CA PHE A 173 24.39 -10.23 -1.14
C PHE A 173 23.21 -10.23 -2.11
N ALA A 174 22.46 -11.32 -2.09
CA ALA A 174 21.15 -11.41 -2.71
C ALA A 174 20.07 -11.62 -1.64
N ILE A 175 18.82 -11.30 -1.97
CA ILE A 175 17.64 -11.60 -1.16
C ILE A 175 16.82 -12.64 -1.93
N TYR A 176 16.55 -13.78 -1.30
CA TYR A 176 15.73 -14.84 -1.85
C TYR A 176 15.09 -15.64 -0.71
N ASP A 177 13.86 -16.09 -0.86
CA ASP A 177 13.14 -16.89 0.14
C ASP A 177 13.20 -16.26 1.55
N CYS A 178 12.89 -14.95 1.63
CA CYS A 178 12.88 -14.14 2.86
C CYS A 178 14.22 -14.11 3.62
N ARG A 179 15.35 -14.34 2.96
CA ARG A 179 16.69 -14.43 3.58
C ARG A 179 17.73 -13.66 2.82
N TYR A 180 18.84 -13.38 3.52
CA TYR A 180 20.07 -12.87 2.93
C TYR A 180 20.97 -14.02 2.49
N TRP A 181 21.42 -13.96 1.23
CA TRP A 181 22.30 -14.94 0.62
C TRP A 181 23.62 -14.28 0.23
N GLN A 182 24.74 -14.82 0.72
CA GLN A 182 26.08 -14.36 0.37
C GLN A 182 26.51 -14.94 -0.95
N TYR A 183 27.32 -14.19 -1.72
CA TYR A 183 27.92 -14.72 -2.94
C TYR A 183 29.14 -15.59 -2.61
N LYS A 184 29.02 -16.88 -2.81
CA LYS A 184 30.14 -17.83 -2.76
C LYS A 184 30.95 -17.81 -4.06
N GLN A 185 30.28 -17.62 -5.20
CA GLN A 185 30.89 -17.42 -6.51
C GLN A 185 30.10 -16.41 -7.32
N LYS A 186 30.81 -15.50 -8.00
CA LYS A 186 30.27 -14.55 -8.95
C LYS A 186 31.01 -14.68 -10.28
N ASN A 187 30.28 -15.03 -11.35
CA ASN A 187 30.80 -15.04 -12.70
C ASN A 187 29.92 -14.13 -13.57
N GLN A 188 30.56 -13.31 -14.40
CA GLN A 188 29.87 -12.43 -15.35
C GLN A 188 30.54 -12.57 -16.73
N LYS A 189 29.71 -12.70 -17.77
CA LYS A 189 30.14 -12.66 -19.17
C LYS A 189 29.20 -11.75 -19.97
N GLY A 190 29.62 -10.49 -20.16
CA GLY A 190 28.76 -9.44 -20.70
C GLY A 190 27.58 -9.20 -19.74
N ASP A 191 26.35 -9.25 -20.26
CA ASP A 191 25.12 -9.09 -19.48
C ASP A 191 24.55 -10.40 -18.90
N LYS A 192 25.31 -11.50 -18.97
CA LYS A 192 24.97 -12.79 -18.36
C LYS A 192 25.70 -12.94 -17.03
N TYR A 193 25.02 -13.55 -16.06
CA TYR A 193 25.58 -13.79 -14.73
C TYR A 193 25.34 -15.22 -14.31
N SER A 194 26.28 -15.78 -13.54
CA SER A 194 26.14 -17.07 -12.88
C SER A 194 26.68 -16.98 -11.47
N PHE A 195 25.83 -17.28 -10.50
CA PHE A 195 26.13 -17.17 -9.08
C PHE A 195 25.95 -18.50 -8.37
N ILE A 196 26.80 -18.76 -7.40
CA ILE A 196 26.51 -19.66 -6.30
C ILE A 196 26.32 -18.80 -5.07
N LEU A 197 25.11 -18.80 -4.53
CA LEU A 197 24.74 -18.09 -3.32
C LEU A 197 24.70 -19.08 -2.16
N THR A 198 24.94 -18.61 -0.93
CA THR A 198 24.82 -19.43 0.28
C THR A 198 24.18 -18.65 1.42
N ASP A 199 23.32 -19.31 2.23
CA ASP A 199 22.79 -18.81 3.50
C ASP A 199 23.57 -19.37 4.71
N GLY A 200 24.69 -20.04 4.47
CA GLY A 200 25.50 -20.72 5.48
C GLY A 200 25.05 -22.16 5.76
N LYS A 201 23.88 -22.58 5.30
CA LYS A 201 23.33 -23.94 5.47
C LYS A 201 23.18 -24.66 4.13
N SER A 202 22.84 -23.94 3.10
CA SER A 202 22.59 -24.46 1.75
C SER A 202 23.19 -23.55 0.68
N ASP A 203 23.43 -24.10 -0.49
CA ASP A 203 23.88 -23.37 -1.67
C ASP A 203 22.74 -23.27 -2.68
N LEU A 204 22.66 -22.12 -3.37
CA LEU A 204 21.67 -21.81 -4.39
C LEU A 204 22.37 -21.43 -5.69
N ALA A 205 22.18 -22.21 -6.74
CA ALA A 205 22.70 -21.89 -8.06
C ALA A 205 21.74 -20.98 -8.82
N VAL A 206 22.22 -19.82 -9.28
CA VAL A 206 21.44 -18.84 -10.04
C VAL A 206 22.15 -18.52 -11.34
N ASN A 207 21.49 -18.75 -12.47
CA ASN A 207 21.94 -18.35 -13.79
C ASN A 207 21.00 -17.31 -14.38
N ILE A 208 21.56 -16.25 -14.95
CA ILE A 208 20.81 -15.08 -15.42
C ILE A 208 21.22 -14.78 -16.85
N ASP A 209 20.28 -14.85 -17.78
CA ASP A 209 20.52 -14.50 -19.17
C ASP A 209 20.55 -12.99 -19.39
N LYS A 210 21.08 -12.55 -20.54
CA LYS A 210 21.05 -11.15 -20.95
C LYS A 210 19.60 -10.63 -21.03
N PRO A 211 19.35 -9.34 -20.77
CA PRO A 211 18.02 -8.79 -20.87
C PRO A 211 17.50 -8.83 -22.31
N GLN A 212 16.21 -9.13 -22.46
CA GLN A 212 15.49 -9.12 -23.73
C GLN A 212 14.09 -8.55 -23.50
N HIS A 213 13.69 -7.53 -24.27
CA HIS A 213 12.36 -6.91 -24.21
C HIS A 213 11.92 -6.52 -22.78
N GLY A 214 12.81 -5.91 -22.03
CA GLY A 214 12.51 -5.48 -20.65
C GLY A 214 12.50 -6.59 -19.60
N LYS A 215 12.89 -7.83 -19.92
CA LYS A 215 12.88 -9.00 -19.05
C LYS A 215 14.21 -9.72 -19.01
N ARG A 216 14.39 -10.58 -18.02
CA ARG A 216 15.49 -11.55 -17.95
C ARG A 216 14.94 -12.96 -17.74
N THR A 217 15.49 -13.93 -18.45
CA THR A 217 15.30 -15.33 -18.09
C THR A 217 16.31 -15.69 -17.00
N MET A 218 15.83 -16.24 -15.90
CA MET A 218 16.69 -16.71 -14.81
C MET A 218 16.39 -18.18 -14.52
N SER A 219 17.42 -18.89 -14.07
CA SER A 219 17.29 -20.25 -13.56
C SER A 219 17.77 -20.29 -12.12
N ILE A 220 16.88 -20.62 -11.19
CA ILE A 220 17.16 -20.73 -9.76
C ILE A 220 17.05 -22.22 -9.40
N ASN A 221 18.16 -22.82 -8.95
CA ASN A 221 18.25 -24.28 -8.72
C ASN A 221 17.69 -25.14 -9.87
N GLY A 222 18.01 -24.76 -11.11
CA GLY A 222 17.56 -25.47 -12.31
C GLY A 222 16.13 -25.14 -12.75
N LYS A 223 15.32 -24.47 -11.96
CA LYS A 223 13.98 -24.00 -12.36
C LYS A 223 14.12 -22.70 -13.16
N LYS A 224 13.72 -22.73 -14.42
CA LYS A 224 13.83 -21.61 -15.35
C LYS A 224 12.50 -20.87 -15.45
N ALA A 225 12.54 -19.53 -15.32
CA ALA A 225 11.37 -18.65 -15.48
C ALA A 225 11.77 -17.31 -16.09
N GLU A 226 10.79 -16.54 -16.53
CA GLU A 226 10.94 -15.14 -16.93
C GLU A 226 10.71 -14.22 -15.74
N TYR A 227 11.52 -13.17 -15.69
CA TYR A 227 11.50 -12.18 -14.62
C TYR A 227 11.48 -10.78 -15.17
N SER A 228 10.60 -9.96 -14.64
CA SER A 228 10.55 -8.52 -14.88
C SER A 228 11.19 -7.75 -13.73
N LEU A 229 11.86 -6.65 -14.07
CA LEU A 229 12.40 -5.72 -13.07
C LEU A 229 11.25 -5.04 -12.33
N ILE A 230 11.29 -5.07 -11.00
CA ILE A 230 10.39 -4.27 -10.16
C ILE A 230 10.92 -2.85 -10.13
N THR A 231 10.14 -1.91 -10.65
CA THR A 231 10.54 -0.51 -10.82
C THR A 231 9.74 0.45 -9.98
N THR A 232 8.44 0.18 -9.83
CA THR A 232 7.59 0.81 -8.85
C THR A 232 7.33 -0.23 -7.77
N SER A 233 7.51 0.07 -6.72
CA SER A 233 7.95 -0.68 -5.61
C SER A 233 6.88 -1.11 -4.65
N THR A 234 5.65 -0.77 -4.86
CA THR A 234 4.61 -1.10 -3.91
C THR A 234 3.86 -2.36 -4.27
N LEU A 235 3.68 -2.65 -5.54
CA LEU A 235 2.96 -3.84 -5.97
C LEU A 235 3.62 -4.42 -7.20
N PRO A 236 4.13 -5.67 -7.13
CA PRO A 236 4.36 -6.45 -8.33
C PRO A 236 3.05 -6.56 -9.10
N ASP A 237 3.14 -6.41 -10.40
CA ASP A 237 2.00 -6.47 -11.30
C ASP A 237 1.52 -7.92 -11.40
N TYR A 238 0.54 -8.32 -10.62
CA TYR A 238 0.07 -9.70 -10.57
C TYR A 238 -0.64 -10.09 -11.87
N PRO A 239 -0.14 -11.11 -12.62
CA PRO A 239 -0.65 -11.45 -13.94
C PRO A 239 -1.97 -12.22 -13.90
N GLN A 240 -2.31 -12.80 -12.77
CA GLN A 240 -3.47 -13.67 -12.63
C GLN A 240 -4.41 -13.17 -11.53
N LYS A 241 -5.71 -13.33 -11.77
CA LYS A 241 -6.68 -13.24 -10.70
C LYS A 241 -6.37 -14.32 -9.67
N ASP A 242 -6.36 -13.92 -8.41
CA ASP A 242 -6.32 -14.86 -7.30
C ASP A 242 -7.73 -14.98 -6.73
N GLU A 243 -8.30 -16.17 -6.80
CA GLU A 243 -9.63 -16.48 -6.27
C GLU A 243 -9.58 -16.92 -4.79
N THR A 244 -8.42 -16.93 -4.18
CA THR A 244 -8.27 -17.19 -2.74
C THR A 244 -8.99 -16.09 -1.96
N THR A 245 -9.97 -16.48 -1.15
CA THR A 245 -10.93 -15.53 -0.58
C THR A 245 -10.70 -15.17 0.86
N SER A 246 -9.94 -15.97 1.61
CA SER A 246 -9.85 -15.80 3.06
C SER A 246 -8.42 -15.89 3.57
N LEU A 247 -8.18 -15.11 4.63
CA LEU A 247 -7.01 -15.29 5.46
C LEU A 247 -7.08 -16.63 6.20
N LYS A 248 -5.91 -17.15 6.54
CA LYS A 248 -5.79 -18.39 7.31
C LYS A 248 -6.43 -18.23 8.68
N ASP A 249 -7.46 -18.99 8.97
CA ASP A 249 -8.00 -19.13 10.32
C ASP A 249 -7.35 -20.33 11.02
N THR A 250 -6.58 -20.07 12.04
CA THR A 250 -5.92 -21.12 12.85
C THR A 250 -6.78 -21.61 13.99
N HIS A 251 -8.03 -21.12 14.10
CA HIS A 251 -8.92 -21.39 15.24
C HIS A 251 -8.23 -21.09 16.59
N ASN A 252 -7.51 -19.95 16.64
CA ASN A 252 -6.74 -19.47 17.78
C ASN A 252 -5.61 -20.43 18.24
N LYS A 253 -5.06 -21.20 17.31
CA LYS A 253 -3.87 -22.02 17.59
C LYS A 253 -2.63 -21.13 17.47
N PRO A 254 -1.90 -20.90 18.57
CA PRO A 254 -0.74 -20.02 18.56
C PRO A 254 0.38 -20.53 17.65
N ASP A 255 1.00 -19.62 16.90
CA ASP A 255 2.24 -19.84 16.18
C ASP A 255 2.97 -18.51 16.02
N THR A 256 4.17 -18.52 15.46
CA THR A 256 5.02 -17.34 15.35
C THR A 256 5.16 -16.92 13.89
N ALA A 257 4.74 -15.71 13.56
CA ALA A 257 5.13 -15.06 12.32
C ALA A 257 6.55 -14.49 12.47
N ILE A 258 7.35 -14.54 11.39
CA ILE A 258 8.70 -13.98 11.35
C ILE A 258 8.72 -12.85 10.32
N VAL A 259 9.20 -11.68 10.74
CA VAL A 259 9.43 -10.54 9.85
C VAL A 259 10.92 -10.29 9.77
N VAL A 260 11.52 -10.63 8.64
CA VAL A 260 12.87 -10.21 8.27
C VAL A 260 12.75 -8.90 7.50
N GLY A 261 13.61 -7.94 7.73
CA GLY A 261 13.46 -6.68 7.01
C GLY A 261 14.73 -5.89 6.81
N TRP A 262 14.64 -4.92 5.91
CA TRP A 262 15.71 -3.99 5.61
C TRP A 262 15.15 -2.58 5.34
N LEU A 263 15.53 -1.65 6.19
CA LEU A 263 15.32 -0.22 6.04
C LEU A 263 16.48 0.35 5.22
N ARG A 264 16.40 0.24 3.91
CA ARG A 264 17.45 0.64 2.98
C ARG A 264 17.54 2.15 2.86
N ASN A 265 18.77 2.68 2.77
CA ASN A 265 19.03 4.13 2.60
C ASN A 265 18.39 5.00 3.69
N MET A 266 18.27 4.49 4.90
CA MET A 266 17.65 5.19 6.02
C MET A 266 18.41 6.49 6.33
N PRO A 267 17.73 7.66 6.32
CA PRO A 267 18.36 8.94 6.63
C PRO A 267 18.77 9.03 8.10
N LYS A 268 19.75 9.90 8.38
CA LYS A 268 20.26 10.11 9.74
C LYS A 268 19.15 10.48 10.74
N GLU A 269 18.20 11.28 10.33
CA GLU A 269 17.07 11.72 11.17
C GLU A 269 16.20 10.57 11.64
N PHE A 270 16.11 9.49 10.87
CA PHE A 270 15.38 8.27 11.27
C PHE A 270 16.23 7.39 12.19
N TRP A 271 17.54 7.29 11.96
CA TRP A 271 18.45 6.66 12.91
C TRP A 271 18.42 7.34 14.30
N ASP A 272 18.31 8.66 14.33
CA ASP A 272 18.26 9.44 15.57
C ASP A 272 16.92 9.24 16.32
N ARG A 273 15.84 8.79 15.66
CA ARG A 273 14.54 8.46 16.30
C ARG A 273 14.55 7.14 17.06
N GLY A 274 15.47 6.26 16.76
CA GLY A 274 15.65 4.97 17.43
C GLY A 274 16.27 3.93 16.51
N GLN A 275 17.00 3.02 17.12
CA GLN A 275 17.69 1.92 16.44
C GLN A 275 16.97 0.58 16.64
N GLU A 276 15.65 0.65 16.86
CA GLU A 276 14.80 -0.53 17.03
C GLU A 276 13.63 -0.44 16.07
N TYR A 277 13.32 -1.55 15.41
CA TYR A 277 12.10 -1.73 14.63
C TYR A 277 11.08 -2.49 15.46
N SER A 278 9.80 -2.14 15.33
CA SER A 278 8.72 -2.76 16.10
C SER A 278 7.60 -3.27 15.19
N VAL A 279 6.99 -4.37 15.58
CA VAL A 279 5.71 -4.87 15.06
C VAL A 279 4.74 -4.92 16.22
N GLN A 280 3.64 -4.17 16.09
CA GLN A 280 2.67 -3.95 17.16
C GLN A 280 1.30 -4.44 16.72
N TYR A 281 0.53 -4.95 17.67
CA TYR A 281 -0.89 -5.27 17.47
C TYR A 281 -1.66 -5.11 18.79
N TYR A 282 -2.98 -5.04 18.70
CA TYR A 282 -3.84 -5.00 19.87
C TYR A 282 -4.30 -6.42 20.24
N ASP A 283 -4.10 -6.78 21.50
CA ASP A 283 -4.54 -8.08 22.02
C ASP A 283 -6.09 -8.13 22.04
N LEU A 284 -6.65 -9.13 21.38
CA LEU A 284 -8.11 -9.34 21.32
C LEU A 284 -8.74 -9.58 22.70
N PHE A 285 -7.99 -10.20 23.63
CA PHE A 285 -8.52 -10.62 24.92
C PHE A 285 -8.30 -9.61 26.05
N SER A 286 -7.48 -8.59 25.81
CA SER A 286 -7.25 -7.50 26.75
C SER A 286 -7.68 -6.18 26.15
N THR A 287 -8.47 -5.42 26.88
CA THR A 287 -8.97 -4.12 26.41
C THR A 287 -7.79 -3.20 26.10
N PHE A 288 -7.51 -2.95 24.80
CA PHE A 288 -6.49 -2.04 24.30
C PHE A 288 -5.05 -2.29 24.73
N LYS A 289 -4.72 -3.48 25.17
CA LYS A 289 -3.32 -3.79 25.42
C LYS A 289 -2.60 -3.92 24.10
N GLU A 290 -1.75 -2.94 23.83
CA GLU A 290 -0.79 -3.01 22.75
C GLU A 290 0.29 -4.04 23.08
N VAL A 291 0.52 -4.96 22.17
CA VAL A 291 1.64 -5.90 22.21
C VAL A 291 2.68 -5.39 21.23
N SER A 292 3.88 -5.12 21.70
CA SER A 292 5.00 -4.65 20.89
C SER A 292 6.13 -5.67 20.88
N ASN A 293 6.50 -6.12 19.69
CA ASN A 293 7.63 -6.98 19.43
C ASN A 293 8.72 -6.16 18.75
N CYS A 294 9.90 -6.07 19.33
CA CYS A 294 10.97 -5.19 18.89
C CYS A 294 12.24 -5.97 18.55
N SER A 295 13.02 -5.45 17.60
CA SER A 295 14.37 -5.89 17.30
C SER A 295 15.27 -4.72 17.01
N LYS A 296 16.54 -4.81 17.43
CA LYS A 296 17.54 -3.82 17.09
C LYS A 296 17.87 -3.88 15.60
N LEU A 297 18.06 -2.71 15.02
CA LEU A 297 18.59 -2.58 13.66
C LEU A 297 20.10 -2.83 13.67
N ASP A 298 20.61 -3.58 12.71
CA ASP A 298 22.05 -3.63 12.47
C ASP A 298 22.56 -2.34 11.79
N SER A 299 23.85 -2.22 11.61
CA SER A 299 24.49 -1.03 11.00
C SER A 299 24.01 -0.72 9.56
N LEU A 300 23.35 -1.66 8.91
CA LEU A 300 22.78 -1.49 7.56
C LEU A 300 21.27 -1.24 7.58
N GLY A 301 20.63 -1.25 8.76
CA GLY A 301 19.18 -1.08 8.89
C GLY A 301 18.39 -2.38 8.74
N ARG A 302 19.02 -3.55 8.94
CA ARG A 302 18.37 -4.87 8.83
C ARG A 302 17.92 -5.35 10.20
N PHE A 303 16.84 -6.14 10.23
CA PHE A 303 16.25 -6.68 11.43
C PHE A 303 15.59 -8.04 11.20
N GLU A 304 15.34 -8.76 12.28
CA GLU A 304 14.46 -9.93 12.33
C GLU A 304 13.61 -9.84 13.60
N ILE A 305 12.29 -9.97 13.44
CA ILE A 305 11.33 -9.94 14.54
C ILE A 305 10.49 -11.20 14.51
N LYS A 306 10.35 -11.83 15.68
CA LYS A 306 9.40 -12.91 15.93
C LYS A 306 8.15 -12.32 16.55
N VAL A 307 7.01 -12.56 15.93
CA VAL A 307 5.71 -12.04 16.34
C VAL A 307 4.82 -13.22 16.72
N PRO A 308 4.67 -13.54 18.03
CA PRO A 308 3.74 -14.56 18.47
C PRO A 308 2.31 -14.12 18.18
N LEU A 309 1.56 -14.92 17.44
CA LEU A 309 0.20 -14.66 17.05
C LEU A 309 -0.68 -15.86 17.36
N ILE A 310 -1.93 -15.60 17.71
CA ILE A 310 -2.92 -16.67 17.93
C ILE A 310 -3.69 -16.98 16.64
N ASN A 311 -3.77 -16.01 15.75
CA ASN A 311 -4.47 -16.11 14.47
C ASN A 311 -3.95 -15.03 13.51
N SER A 312 -4.45 -14.99 12.27
CA SER A 312 -4.16 -13.90 11.32
C SER A 312 -4.53 -12.55 11.95
N THR A 313 -3.57 -11.64 12.04
CA THR A 313 -3.69 -10.45 12.88
C THR A 313 -3.24 -9.20 12.13
N GLU A 314 -4.06 -8.15 12.19
CA GLU A 314 -3.66 -6.81 11.75
C GLU A 314 -2.55 -6.28 12.65
N VAL A 315 -1.47 -5.81 12.03
CA VAL A 315 -0.29 -5.30 12.72
C VAL A 315 0.12 -3.94 12.20
N PHE A 316 0.74 -3.16 13.08
CA PHE A 316 1.37 -1.89 12.76
C PHE A 316 2.87 -2.09 12.76
N MET A 317 3.50 -1.79 11.63
CA MET A 317 4.94 -1.88 11.48
C MET A 317 5.56 -0.51 11.66
N ASP A 318 6.17 -0.33 12.79
CA ASP A 318 6.98 0.79 13.24
C ASP A 318 6.57 2.19 12.80
N TRP A 319 5.74 2.82 13.60
CA TRP A 319 5.30 4.22 13.44
C TRP A 319 6.44 5.24 13.35
N LYS A 320 7.65 4.89 13.82
CA LYS A 320 8.80 5.79 13.77
C LYS A 320 9.43 5.88 12.39
N HIS A 321 9.35 4.80 11.61
CA HIS A 321 10.10 4.68 10.36
C HIS A 321 9.23 4.42 9.13
N THR A 322 8.25 3.51 9.20
CA THR A 322 7.58 3.00 8.00
C THR A 322 6.09 3.26 7.90
N TYR A 323 5.36 3.38 9.01
CA TYR A 323 3.91 3.58 9.05
C TYR A 323 3.11 2.53 8.25
N ILE A 324 3.55 1.28 8.25
CA ILE A 324 2.89 0.22 7.49
C ILE A 324 1.85 -0.49 8.36
N ASN A 325 0.61 -0.53 7.88
CA ASN A 325 -0.44 -1.39 8.41
C ASN A 325 -0.62 -2.58 7.48
N THR A 326 -0.65 -3.78 8.03
CA THR A 326 -0.82 -5.01 7.25
C THR A 326 -1.34 -6.14 8.12
N VAL A 327 -1.48 -7.33 7.54
CA VAL A 327 -1.89 -8.53 8.26
C VAL A 327 -0.76 -9.55 8.23
N LEU A 328 -0.44 -10.15 9.37
CA LEU A 328 0.49 -11.28 9.45
C LEU A 328 -0.27 -12.56 9.80
N GLU A 329 0.13 -13.66 9.18
CA GLU A 329 -0.40 -15.00 9.44
C GLU A 329 0.56 -15.81 10.31
N PRO A 330 0.06 -16.52 11.33
CA PRO A 330 0.90 -17.38 12.17
C PRO A 330 1.65 -18.44 11.37
N GLY A 331 2.94 -18.65 11.69
CA GLY A 331 3.80 -19.64 11.05
C GLY A 331 4.40 -19.22 9.72
N GLU A 332 4.05 -18.03 9.19
CA GLU A 332 4.60 -17.51 7.94
C GLU A 332 5.83 -16.63 8.16
N THR A 333 6.68 -16.57 7.15
CA THR A 333 7.86 -15.68 7.14
C THR A 333 7.69 -14.65 6.04
N TYR A 334 7.90 -13.39 6.39
CA TYR A 334 7.81 -12.23 5.51
C TYR A 334 9.16 -11.54 5.46
N TYR A 335 9.54 -11.07 4.29
CA TYR A 335 10.66 -10.14 4.14
C TYR A 335 10.11 -8.78 3.72
N LEU A 336 10.38 -7.74 4.51
CA LEU A 336 10.02 -6.35 4.21
C LEU A 336 11.25 -5.58 3.74
N LEU A 337 11.23 -5.07 2.52
CA LEU A 337 12.14 -4.02 2.08
C LEU A 337 11.42 -2.68 2.09
N TYR A 338 11.93 -1.72 2.84
CA TYR A 338 11.54 -0.32 2.76
C TYR A 338 12.74 0.50 2.27
N ASP A 339 12.63 1.12 1.11
CA ASP A 339 13.71 1.94 0.56
C ASP A 339 13.38 3.43 0.70
N PHE A 340 14.10 4.11 1.57
CA PHE A 340 13.91 5.54 1.82
C PHE A 340 14.27 6.43 0.64
N LYS A 341 15.05 5.97 -0.33
CA LYS A 341 15.30 6.75 -1.55
C LYS A 341 14.07 6.82 -2.44
N SER A 342 13.40 5.70 -2.63
CA SER A 342 12.19 5.65 -3.45
C SER A 342 10.92 5.98 -2.66
N GLY A 343 10.97 5.91 -1.33
CA GLY A 343 9.82 6.08 -0.45
C GLY A 343 8.84 4.90 -0.48
N HIS A 344 9.29 3.72 -0.88
CA HIS A 344 8.44 2.58 -1.13
C HIS A 344 8.78 1.35 -0.30
N ALA A 345 7.76 0.54 -0.05
CA ALA A 345 7.85 -0.76 0.59
C ALA A 345 7.42 -1.89 -0.36
N ILE A 346 7.97 -3.08 -0.14
CA ILE A 346 7.54 -4.31 -0.80
C ILE A 346 7.76 -5.50 0.12
N PHE A 347 6.86 -6.46 0.07
CA PHE A 347 6.99 -7.73 0.78
C PHE A 347 7.39 -8.87 -0.16
N MET A 348 8.25 -9.76 0.35
CA MET A 348 8.52 -11.08 -0.18
C MET A 348 8.03 -12.13 0.81
N GLY A 349 7.46 -13.21 0.34
CA GLY A 349 6.98 -14.33 1.15
C GLY A 349 6.01 -15.18 0.36
N LYS A 350 5.72 -16.36 0.88
CA LYS A 350 4.88 -17.35 0.21
C LYS A 350 3.44 -16.85 -0.01
N ASN A 351 2.90 -16.07 0.95
CA ASN A 351 1.54 -15.57 0.93
C ASN A 351 1.51 -14.04 1.12
N CYS A 352 2.41 -13.30 0.44
CA CYS A 352 2.56 -11.86 0.64
C CYS A 352 1.74 -10.98 -0.32
N ARG A 353 0.85 -11.59 -1.12
CA ARG A 353 0.06 -10.85 -2.11
C ARG A 353 -0.85 -9.82 -1.45
N LEU A 354 -1.58 -10.20 -0.39
CA LEU A 354 -2.43 -9.26 0.34
C LEU A 354 -1.63 -8.09 0.91
N GLN A 355 -0.44 -8.34 1.50
CA GLN A 355 0.42 -7.30 2.05
C GLN A 355 0.84 -6.29 0.98
N ASN A 356 1.23 -6.76 -0.19
CA ASN A 356 1.59 -5.91 -1.32
C ASN A 356 0.38 -5.17 -1.91
N GLU A 357 -0.79 -5.81 -1.97
CA GLU A 357 -2.03 -5.15 -2.41
C GLU A 357 -2.47 -4.07 -1.44
N LEU A 358 -2.33 -4.25 -0.13
CA LEU A 358 -2.59 -3.21 0.88
C LEU A 358 -1.65 -2.01 0.75
N LEU A 359 -0.39 -2.23 0.35
CA LEU A 359 0.54 -1.15 0.04
C LEU A 359 0.16 -0.38 -1.23
N ALA A 360 -0.19 -1.10 -2.29
CA ALA A 360 -0.50 -0.50 -3.59
C ALA A 360 -1.89 0.13 -3.67
N HIS A 361 -2.82 -0.42 -2.93
CA HIS A 361 -4.22 -0.06 -2.91
C HIS A 361 -4.68 0.21 -1.47
N PRO A 362 -4.26 1.31 -0.85
CA PRO A 362 -4.72 1.66 0.50
C PRO A 362 -6.25 1.64 0.56
N ILE A 363 -6.79 1.04 1.62
CA ILE A 363 -8.24 1.01 1.82
C ILE A 363 -8.73 2.45 2.01
N PRO A 364 -9.78 2.89 1.28
CA PRO A 364 -10.32 4.23 1.42
C PRO A 364 -10.71 4.52 2.88
N MET A 365 -10.28 5.65 3.41
CA MET A 365 -10.61 6.02 4.78
C MET A 365 -12.06 6.53 4.87
N ILE A 366 -12.77 6.07 5.88
CA ILE A 366 -13.96 6.77 6.37
C ILE A 366 -13.41 7.97 7.15
N ASN A 367 -13.55 9.18 6.60
CA ASN A 367 -13.01 10.35 7.27
C ASN A 367 -13.82 10.66 8.53
N ALA A 368 -13.27 10.29 9.67
CA ALA A 368 -13.91 10.39 10.98
C ALA A 368 -13.60 11.71 11.72
N ASP A 369 -13.22 12.76 11.01
CA ASP A 369 -12.91 14.07 11.63
C ASP A 369 -14.19 14.80 12.13
N TYR A 370 -15.05 14.04 12.81
CA TYR A 370 -16.25 14.56 13.43
C TYR A 370 -16.06 14.91 14.92
N ALA A 371 -15.11 14.27 15.61
CA ALA A 371 -14.92 14.46 17.05
C ALA A 371 -14.57 15.91 17.40
N GLY A 372 -13.69 16.58 16.64
CA GLY A 372 -13.36 17.99 16.85
C GLY A 372 -14.39 18.97 16.31
N LYS A 373 -15.16 18.60 15.29
CA LYS A 373 -16.12 19.48 14.61
C LYS A 373 -17.51 19.49 15.25
N TYR A 374 -17.90 18.40 15.90
CA TYR A 374 -19.27 18.18 16.35
C TYR A 374 -19.40 18.00 17.88
N GLU A 375 -18.40 18.39 18.66
CA GLU A 375 -18.36 18.22 20.12
C GLU A 375 -19.71 18.46 20.80
N ASN A 376 -20.36 17.40 21.29
CA ASN A 376 -21.58 17.38 22.11
C ASN A 376 -22.80 18.16 21.59
N LYS A 377 -22.94 18.36 20.28
CA LYS A 377 -23.92 19.30 19.74
C LYS A 377 -24.81 18.75 18.63
N VAL A 378 -24.46 17.61 18.05
CA VAL A 378 -25.17 17.09 16.89
C VAL A 378 -26.26 16.12 17.33
N PRO A 379 -27.52 16.24 16.83
CA PRO A 379 -28.52 15.21 17.04
C PRO A 379 -28.05 13.83 16.53
N ALA A 380 -28.43 12.77 17.24
CA ALA A 380 -28.03 11.41 16.89
C ALA A 380 -28.36 11.03 15.42
N GLN A 381 -29.54 11.44 14.95
CA GLN A 381 -29.97 11.21 13.56
C GLN A 381 -29.06 11.90 12.54
N GLU A 382 -28.65 13.15 12.80
CA GLU A 382 -27.75 13.88 11.92
C GLU A 382 -26.36 13.23 11.89
N MET A 383 -25.84 12.80 13.06
CA MET A 383 -24.57 12.06 13.14
C MET A 383 -24.64 10.77 12.32
N MET A 384 -25.71 10.00 12.43
CA MET A 384 -25.88 8.77 11.63
C MET A 384 -25.90 9.06 10.13
N GLN A 385 -26.55 10.12 9.69
CA GLN A 385 -26.57 10.52 8.27
C GLN A 385 -25.15 10.87 7.77
N ILE A 386 -24.36 11.57 8.59
CA ILE A 386 -22.97 11.90 8.28
C ILE A 386 -22.13 10.63 8.12
N LEU A 387 -22.21 9.72 9.10
CA LEU A 387 -21.43 8.48 9.10
C LEU A 387 -21.82 7.56 7.94
N GLU A 388 -23.13 7.40 7.69
CA GLU A 388 -23.63 6.61 6.58
C GLU A 388 -23.21 7.17 5.21
N SER A 389 -23.25 8.50 5.04
CA SER A 389 -22.79 9.16 3.82
C SER A 389 -21.31 8.90 3.56
N ARG A 390 -20.47 8.99 4.58
CA ARG A 390 -19.03 8.75 4.49
C ARG A 390 -18.69 7.29 4.21
N TYR A 391 -19.40 6.38 4.87
CA TYR A 391 -19.25 4.95 4.59
C TYR A 391 -19.58 4.63 3.13
N LYS A 392 -20.73 5.12 2.62
CA LYS A 392 -21.12 4.93 1.21
C LYS A 392 -20.11 5.55 0.22
N GLU A 393 -19.52 6.70 0.58
CA GLU A 393 -18.46 7.31 -0.22
C GLU A 393 -17.21 6.42 -0.26
N ALA A 394 -16.73 5.94 0.91
CA ALA A 394 -15.56 5.06 0.99
C ALA A 394 -15.80 3.73 0.26
N GLU A 395 -16.99 3.11 0.44
CA GLU A 395 -17.39 1.90 -0.29
C GLU A 395 -17.41 2.13 -1.81
N GLY A 396 -17.96 3.25 -2.26
CA GLY A 396 -17.97 3.64 -3.68
C GLY A 396 -16.55 3.83 -4.25
N ASN A 397 -15.65 4.40 -3.46
CA ASN A 397 -14.24 4.56 -3.85
C ASN A 397 -13.50 3.22 -3.90
N LEU A 398 -13.74 2.33 -2.95
CA LEU A 398 -13.21 0.97 -2.98
C LEU A 398 -13.68 0.21 -4.22
N ARG A 399 -14.96 0.29 -4.56
CA ARG A 399 -15.51 -0.33 -5.77
C ARG A 399 -14.84 0.19 -7.03
N LYS A 400 -14.70 1.50 -7.18
CA LYS A 400 -13.98 2.11 -8.31
C LYS A 400 -12.52 1.68 -8.39
N GLN A 401 -11.85 1.54 -7.24
CA GLN A 401 -10.46 1.04 -7.17
C GLN A 401 -10.36 -0.40 -7.67
N ILE A 402 -11.28 -1.27 -7.26
CA ILE A 402 -11.35 -2.66 -7.71
C ILE A 402 -11.64 -2.74 -9.21
N GLU A 403 -12.61 -1.96 -9.72
CA GLU A 403 -12.95 -1.92 -11.14
C GLU A 403 -11.79 -1.46 -12.04
N LYS A 404 -10.96 -0.54 -11.56
CA LYS A 404 -9.78 -0.05 -12.29
C LYS A 404 -8.62 -1.04 -12.34
N SER A 405 -8.59 -2.04 -11.47
CA SER A 405 -7.47 -2.98 -11.33
C SER A 405 -7.95 -4.43 -11.36
N ALA A 406 -8.05 -4.98 -12.57
CA ALA A 406 -8.59 -6.33 -12.80
C ALA A 406 -7.79 -7.46 -12.10
N ALA A 407 -6.56 -7.17 -11.68
CA ALA A 407 -5.67 -8.11 -11.02
C ALA A 407 -5.80 -8.12 -9.48
N ILE A 408 -6.56 -7.20 -8.89
CA ILE A 408 -6.76 -7.21 -7.43
C ILE A 408 -7.38 -8.54 -7.00
N SER A 409 -6.73 -9.20 -6.00
CA SER A 409 -7.17 -10.50 -5.50
C SER A 409 -8.55 -10.42 -4.84
N LYS A 410 -9.24 -11.55 -4.83
CA LYS A 410 -10.51 -11.67 -4.12
C LYS A 410 -10.32 -11.53 -2.62
N CYS A 411 -9.20 -12.01 -2.08
CA CYS A 411 -8.83 -11.85 -0.68
C CYS A 411 -8.75 -10.37 -0.28
N TYR A 412 -8.08 -9.52 -1.07
CA TYR A 412 -8.05 -8.08 -0.82
C TYR A 412 -9.46 -7.47 -0.87
N GLN A 413 -10.26 -7.84 -1.89
CA GLN A 413 -11.61 -7.29 -2.06
C GLN A 413 -12.50 -7.56 -0.84
N GLU A 414 -12.50 -8.81 -0.37
CA GLU A 414 -13.28 -9.23 0.80
C GLU A 414 -12.73 -8.60 2.09
N TYR A 415 -11.43 -8.62 2.28
CA TYR A 415 -10.79 -7.99 3.43
C TYR A 415 -11.10 -6.49 3.51
N ALA A 416 -10.91 -5.75 2.41
CA ALA A 416 -11.14 -4.30 2.39
C ALA A 416 -12.61 -3.94 2.62
N ALA A 417 -13.56 -4.69 2.06
CA ALA A 417 -14.98 -4.47 2.29
C ALA A 417 -15.37 -4.71 3.75
N GLN A 418 -14.88 -5.79 4.36
CA GLN A 418 -15.13 -6.09 5.76
C GLN A 418 -14.42 -5.12 6.72
N TYR A 419 -13.22 -4.68 6.35
CA TYR A 419 -12.50 -3.65 7.09
C TYR A 419 -13.30 -2.35 7.16
N LEU A 420 -13.82 -1.86 6.02
CA LEU A 420 -14.68 -0.67 5.98
C LEU A 420 -15.95 -0.85 6.81
N LEU A 421 -16.58 -2.02 6.75
CA LEU A 421 -17.79 -2.29 7.52
C LEU A 421 -17.50 -2.30 9.04
N CYS A 422 -16.38 -2.92 9.45
CA CYS A 422 -15.96 -2.94 10.85
C CYS A 422 -15.64 -1.53 11.35
N THR A 423 -14.90 -0.74 10.57
CA THR A 423 -14.58 0.66 10.89
C THR A 423 -15.86 1.50 10.98
N TYR A 424 -16.80 1.35 10.04
CA TYR A 424 -18.08 2.06 10.08
C TYR A 424 -18.89 1.75 11.35
N ALA A 425 -18.95 0.47 11.73
CA ALA A 425 -19.63 0.07 12.96
C ALA A 425 -18.95 0.66 14.21
N SER A 426 -17.61 0.67 14.23
CA SER A 426 -16.84 1.34 15.30
C SER A 426 -17.10 2.85 15.33
N ASP A 427 -17.10 3.50 14.17
CA ASP A 427 -17.36 4.95 14.06
C ASP A 427 -18.76 5.34 14.52
N ILE A 428 -19.77 4.49 14.32
CA ILE A 428 -21.11 4.74 14.89
C ILE A 428 -21.01 4.83 16.41
N LEU A 429 -20.39 3.87 17.07
CA LEU A 429 -20.29 3.88 18.53
C LEU A 429 -19.38 5.00 19.04
N GLN A 430 -18.28 5.30 18.37
CA GLN A 430 -17.42 6.43 18.67
C GLN A 430 -18.15 7.76 18.43
N GLY A 431 -18.98 7.86 17.42
CA GLY A 431 -19.84 9.01 17.13
C GLY A 431 -20.81 9.33 18.27
N ALA A 432 -21.19 8.34 19.08
CA ALA A 432 -22.02 8.54 20.25
C ALA A 432 -21.40 9.55 21.25
N TYR A 433 -20.06 9.65 21.32
CA TYR A 433 -19.39 10.64 22.18
C TYR A 433 -19.54 12.08 21.67
N SER A 434 -19.95 12.27 20.43
CA SER A 434 -20.17 13.58 19.81
C SER A 434 -21.63 14.02 19.79
N VAL A 435 -22.56 13.15 20.19
CA VAL A 435 -23.99 13.48 20.27
C VAL A 435 -24.39 13.95 21.68
N LYS A 436 -25.54 14.61 21.76
CA LYS A 436 -26.13 15.01 23.05
C LYS A 436 -26.33 13.76 23.91
N ASP A 437 -26.02 13.86 25.20
CA ASP A 437 -26.11 12.81 26.21
C ASP A 437 -25.17 11.60 26.01
N ASN A 438 -24.33 11.64 25.01
CA ASN A 438 -23.32 10.58 24.68
C ASN A 438 -23.92 9.16 24.53
N VAL A 439 -25.15 9.06 24.07
CA VAL A 439 -25.86 7.79 23.85
C VAL A 439 -26.61 7.83 22.52
N PHE A 440 -26.44 6.81 21.71
CA PHE A 440 -27.30 6.61 20.56
C PHE A 440 -28.60 5.90 20.94
N PRO A 441 -29.71 6.15 20.20
CA PRO A 441 -30.92 5.35 20.29
C PRO A 441 -30.64 3.84 20.12
N GLN A 442 -31.46 3.00 20.78
CA GLN A 442 -31.31 1.54 20.74
C GLN A 442 -31.27 0.98 19.32
N GLU A 443 -31.98 1.58 18.38
CA GLU A 443 -32.01 1.16 16.99
C GLU A 443 -30.63 1.19 16.32
N TYR A 444 -29.81 2.21 16.60
CA TYR A 444 -28.45 2.33 16.05
C TYR A 444 -27.49 1.34 16.71
N VAL A 445 -27.62 1.15 18.02
CA VAL A 445 -26.85 0.13 18.74
C VAL A 445 -27.20 -1.27 18.22
N SER A 446 -28.47 -1.55 17.97
CA SER A 446 -28.91 -2.83 17.39
C SER A 446 -28.41 -3.04 15.96
N GLN A 447 -28.30 -1.98 15.16
CA GLN A 447 -27.67 -2.04 13.84
C GLN A 447 -26.19 -2.44 13.93
N VAL A 448 -25.46 -1.83 14.83
CA VAL A 448 -24.06 -2.17 15.08
C VAL A 448 -23.91 -3.59 15.59
N GLU A 449 -24.77 -4.03 16.52
CA GLU A 449 -24.78 -5.39 17.02
C GLU A 449 -24.99 -6.43 15.89
N LYS A 450 -25.85 -6.10 14.91
CA LYS A 450 -26.05 -6.94 13.73
C LYS A 450 -24.77 -7.03 12.90
N ILE A 451 -24.14 -5.89 12.57
CA ILE A 451 -22.87 -5.86 11.83
C ILE A 451 -21.81 -6.67 12.58
N TRP A 452 -21.66 -6.44 13.88
CA TRP A 452 -20.67 -7.12 14.71
C TRP A 452 -20.80 -8.65 14.68
N LYS A 453 -22.03 -9.19 14.64
CA LYS A 453 -22.30 -10.64 14.52
C LYS A 453 -21.97 -11.21 13.14
N GLU A 454 -21.95 -10.37 12.11
CA GLU A 454 -21.68 -10.75 10.72
C GLU A 454 -20.20 -10.62 10.34
N ILE A 455 -19.36 -10.00 11.18
CA ILE A 455 -17.92 -9.88 10.93
C ILE A 455 -17.27 -11.27 10.91
N PRO A 456 -16.53 -11.61 9.85
CA PRO A 456 -15.98 -12.96 9.71
C PRO A 456 -14.76 -13.20 10.62
N GLN A 457 -14.53 -14.45 10.95
CA GLN A 457 -13.29 -14.91 11.56
C GLN A 457 -12.13 -14.85 10.53
N PRO A 458 -10.88 -14.67 10.99
CA PRO A 458 -10.45 -14.43 12.38
C PRO A 458 -10.66 -12.97 12.80
N TYR A 459 -11.24 -12.72 13.95
CA TYR A 459 -11.53 -11.35 14.44
C TYR A 459 -10.27 -10.50 14.63
N THR A 460 -9.12 -11.10 14.86
CA THR A 460 -7.82 -10.44 15.02
C THR A 460 -7.34 -9.73 13.75
N GLN A 461 -7.91 -10.05 12.58
CA GLN A 461 -7.61 -9.40 11.31
C GLN A 461 -8.07 -7.94 11.24
N PHE A 462 -8.91 -7.49 12.18
CA PHE A 462 -9.41 -6.12 12.24
C PHE A 462 -9.12 -5.52 13.60
N ARG A 463 -8.22 -4.57 13.65
CA ARG A 463 -7.91 -3.80 14.88
C ARG A 463 -9.17 -3.24 15.53
N ASP A 464 -10.03 -2.67 14.72
CA ASP A 464 -11.22 -1.98 15.19
C ASP A 464 -12.28 -2.92 15.76
N TYR A 465 -12.17 -4.25 15.55
CA TYR A 465 -13.08 -5.21 16.16
C TYR A 465 -13.02 -5.20 17.69
N ASN A 466 -11.83 -5.04 18.25
CA ASN A 466 -11.67 -4.96 19.72
C ASN A 466 -12.29 -3.66 20.27
N MET A 467 -12.07 -2.53 19.58
CA MET A 467 -12.69 -1.25 19.93
C MET A 467 -14.21 -1.35 19.82
N LEU A 468 -14.70 -1.85 18.69
CA LEU A 468 -16.12 -2.05 18.41
C LEU A 468 -16.80 -2.89 19.49
N THR A 469 -16.20 -4.00 19.87
CA THR A 469 -16.73 -4.89 20.92
C THR A 469 -16.85 -4.17 22.26
N LYS A 470 -15.81 -3.45 22.66
CA LYS A 470 -15.83 -2.66 23.91
C LYS A 470 -16.90 -1.59 23.90
N ASP A 471 -16.97 -0.80 22.82
CA ASP A 471 -17.90 0.33 22.74
C ASP A 471 -19.35 -0.15 22.62
N LEU A 472 -19.61 -1.28 21.98
CA LEU A 472 -20.93 -1.91 21.95
C LEU A 472 -21.40 -2.25 23.37
N ILE A 473 -20.53 -2.86 24.16
CA ILE A 473 -20.80 -3.19 25.58
C ILE A 473 -21.08 -1.91 26.39
N ASP A 474 -20.29 -0.86 26.17
CA ASP A 474 -20.45 0.41 26.86
C ASP A 474 -21.81 1.06 26.54
N GLN A 475 -22.20 1.08 25.26
CA GLN A 475 -23.49 1.63 24.85
C GLN A 475 -24.69 0.81 25.38
N GLU A 476 -24.62 -0.51 25.33
CA GLU A 476 -25.65 -1.37 25.92
C GLU A 476 -25.81 -1.11 27.43
N ALA A 477 -24.69 -0.98 28.15
CA ALA A 477 -24.73 -0.71 29.59
C ALA A 477 -25.33 0.67 29.88
N ARG A 478 -25.02 1.69 29.11
CA ARG A 478 -25.59 3.05 29.24
C ARG A 478 -27.08 3.04 29.01
N LEU A 479 -27.56 2.36 27.97
CA LEU A 479 -28.98 2.23 27.69
C LEU A 479 -29.72 1.47 28.81
N LYS A 480 -29.13 0.40 29.33
CA LYS A 480 -29.74 -0.44 30.35
C LYS A 480 -29.74 0.19 31.75
N TYR A 481 -28.69 0.89 32.12
CA TYR A 481 -28.48 1.34 33.50
C TYR A 481 -28.51 2.85 33.67
N SER A 482 -28.72 3.63 32.61
CA SER A 482 -28.73 5.11 32.62
C SER A 482 -27.53 5.73 33.37
N THR A 483 -26.35 5.15 33.23
CA THR A 483 -25.16 5.51 34.00
C THR A 483 -24.37 6.63 33.33
N PRO A 484 -23.95 7.67 34.07
CA PRO A 484 -23.04 8.69 33.55
C PRO A 484 -21.68 8.13 33.20
N MET A 485 -21.06 8.66 32.15
CA MET A 485 -19.82 8.19 31.51
C MET A 485 -18.66 7.82 32.47
N GLY A 486 -18.42 8.58 33.53
CA GLY A 486 -17.33 8.34 34.48
C GLY A 486 -17.55 7.20 35.49
N LYS A 487 -18.79 6.73 35.68
CA LYS A 487 -19.12 5.64 36.59
C LYS A 487 -19.27 4.29 35.89
N THR A 488 -19.40 4.30 34.57
CA THR A 488 -19.67 3.13 33.76
C THR A 488 -18.44 2.20 33.69
N TYR A 489 -17.24 2.77 33.62
CA TYR A 489 -16.00 1.96 33.51
C TYR A 489 -15.78 1.00 34.69
N GLY A 490 -15.91 1.46 35.92
CA GLY A 490 -15.75 0.61 37.10
C GLY A 490 -16.79 -0.51 37.19
N PHE A 491 -18.04 -0.22 36.83
CA PHE A 491 -19.15 -1.17 36.86
C PHE A 491 -19.04 -2.21 35.72
N LEU A 492 -18.65 -1.78 34.52
CA LEU A 492 -18.48 -2.64 33.36
C LEU A 492 -17.36 -3.68 33.59
N PHE A 493 -16.23 -3.27 34.14
CA PHE A 493 -15.10 -4.17 34.39
C PHE A 493 -15.39 -5.21 35.47
N THR A 494 -16.19 -4.86 36.49
CA THR A 494 -16.45 -5.79 37.62
C THR A 494 -17.64 -6.70 37.40
N ASN A 495 -18.67 -6.28 36.66
CA ASN A 495 -19.94 -7.01 36.62
C ASN A 495 -20.40 -7.45 35.23
N TYR A 496 -20.18 -6.66 34.20
CA TYR A 496 -20.77 -6.92 32.88
C TYR A 496 -19.79 -7.61 31.92
N TYR A 497 -18.56 -7.20 31.91
CA TYR A 497 -17.51 -7.78 31.06
C TYR A 497 -17.30 -9.28 31.30
N PRO A 498 -17.26 -9.77 32.56
CA PRO A 498 -17.17 -11.21 32.82
C PRO A 498 -18.41 -12.00 32.36
N GLU A 499 -19.60 -11.38 32.36
CA GLU A 499 -20.84 -12.02 31.91
C GLU A 499 -20.88 -12.12 30.38
N LEU A 500 -20.48 -11.05 29.68
CA LEU A 500 -20.42 -11.04 28.22
C LEU A 500 -19.36 -11.98 27.67
N LEU A 501 -18.16 -11.99 28.29
CA LEU A 501 -17.13 -12.98 27.97
C LEU A 501 -17.60 -14.41 28.21
N ARG A 502 -18.41 -14.66 29.23
CA ARG A 502 -19.02 -15.97 29.45
C ARG A 502 -20.06 -16.32 28.38
N LYS A 503 -20.89 -15.37 27.97
CA LYS A 503 -21.86 -15.56 26.88
C LYS A 503 -21.16 -15.87 25.54
N HIS A 504 -20.12 -15.12 25.21
CA HIS A 504 -19.36 -15.33 23.97
C HIS A 504 -18.53 -16.61 24.00
N LYS A 505 -17.84 -16.93 25.11
CA LYS A 505 -17.18 -18.22 25.29
C LYS A 505 -18.15 -19.41 25.22
N ALA A 506 -19.41 -19.24 25.57
CA ALA A 506 -20.43 -20.28 25.45
C ALA A 506 -20.95 -20.41 24.00
N GLN A 507 -20.91 -19.33 23.19
CA GLN A 507 -21.23 -19.37 21.76
C GLN A 507 -20.08 -19.97 20.95
N ASP A 508 -18.83 -19.61 21.24
CA ASP A 508 -17.64 -20.21 20.62
C ASP A 508 -17.51 -21.72 20.90
N ARG A 509 -17.90 -22.19 22.08
CA ARG A 509 -17.92 -23.62 22.37
C ARG A 509 -18.96 -24.42 21.58
N LYS A 510 -19.99 -23.75 21.03
CA LYS A 510 -20.98 -24.39 20.15
C LYS A 510 -20.54 -24.49 18.70
N SER A 511 -19.55 -23.68 18.29
CA SER A 511 -18.96 -23.74 16.94
C SER A 511 -17.76 -24.70 16.85
N VAL A 512 -17.33 -25.30 17.96
CA VAL A 512 -16.18 -26.22 18.06
C VAL A 512 -16.61 -27.67 18.34
N VAL A 513 -17.93 -27.98 18.27
CA VAL A 513 -18.43 -29.37 18.38
C VAL A 513 -19.02 -29.82 17.06
#